data_def49c22dcba53c26f73d56f80655798
#
_entry.id   def49c22dcba53c26f73d56f80655798
#
_cell.length_a   1.000
_cell.length_b   1.000
_cell.length_c   1.000
_cell.angle_alpha   90.00
_cell.angle_beta   90.00
_cell.angle_gamma   90.00
#
_symmetry.space_group_name_H-M   'P 1'
#
loop_
_entity.id
_entity.type
_entity.pdbx_description
1 polymer ?
#
loop_
_entity_poly.entity_id
_entity_poly.type
_entity_poly.pdbx_seq_one_letter_code
_entity_poly.pdbx_strand_id
1 'polypeptide(L)'
;MSGRVEGKVAFITGAARGQGRSHAVRLAEEGADIIAVDVLEDYASVIYPMGSAAELDETVALVEALDRRIVAVRADVRDPEGLRSALDDGVSALGRLDVVCANAGICSVQTWDEVTPQIWQDTLDTNLTGVWNTMVAAVPHLIANGGGSIIATSSTAGIKGLPFVSPYVAAKHGVVGIARSLANELARHHIRVNTVHPSGVNTPMLVGLAGLDPLLETDPALGPLFANTLPVQLVEARDVSEAVLYLASDESRYVTGLELTVDAGATIR
;
A
#
# COMPACT_ATOMS: atom_id res chain seq x y z
N MET A 1 2.35 -5.26 28.43
CA MET A 1 1.04 -4.89 27.85
C MET A 1 0.97 -5.68 26.56
N SER A 2 -0.17 -6.31 26.22
CA SER A 2 -0.36 -6.94 24.90
C SER A 2 -0.30 -5.87 23.81
N GLY A 3 0.25 -6.21 22.65
CA GLY A 3 0.32 -5.31 21.50
C GLY A 3 -1.07 -4.96 20.95
N ARG A 4 -1.17 -3.85 20.21
CA ARG A 4 -2.44 -3.31 19.66
C ARG A 4 -3.10 -4.24 18.64
N VAL A 5 -2.33 -5.16 18.03
CA VAL A 5 -2.77 -6.18 17.07
C VAL A 5 -2.30 -7.57 17.46
N GLU A 6 -2.13 -7.81 18.77
CA GLU A 6 -1.69 -9.09 19.33
C GLU A 6 -2.57 -10.25 18.85
N GLY A 7 -1.92 -11.31 18.30
CA GLY A 7 -2.58 -12.51 17.80
C GLY A 7 -3.37 -12.33 16.49
N LYS A 8 -3.30 -11.16 15.86
CA LYS A 8 -3.85 -10.93 14.51
C LYS A 8 -2.87 -11.43 13.44
N VAL A 9 -3.39 -11.70 12.24
CA VAL A 9 -2.62 -12.01 11.03
C VAL A 9 -2.86 -10.93 10.00
N ALA A 10 -1.79 -10.33 9.47
CA ALA A 10 -1.82 -9.28 8.48
C ALA A 10 -1.28 -9.75 7.12
N PHE A 11 -2.03 -9.59 6.06
CA PHE A 11 -1.62 -9.80 4.68
C PHE A 11 -1.14 -8.48 4.07
N ILE A 12 0.09 -8.44 3.55
CA ILE A 12 0.73 -7.22 3.05
C ILE A 12 1.29 -7.46 1.65
N THR A 13 0.88 -6.65 0.67
CA THR A 13 1.43 -6.68 -0.69
C THR A 13 2.49 -5.60 -0.88
N GLY A 14 3.51 -5.86 -1.72
CA GLY A 14 4.68 -4.98 -1.88
C GLY A 14 5.55 -4.96 -0.62
N ALA A 15 5.76 -6.14 0.00
CA ALA A 15 6.33 -6.28 1.34
C ALA A 15 7.86 -6.39 1.38
N ALA A 16 8.53 -6.49 0.23
CA ALA A 16 9.97 -6.67 0.18
C ALA A 16 10.75 -5.47 0.74
N ARG A 17 10.20 -4.24 0.63
CA ARG A 17 10.89 -3.01 1.04
C ARG A 17 9.91 -1.84 1.27
N GLY A 18 10.46 -0.67 1.58
CA GLY A 18 9.71 0.59 1.68
C GLY A 18 8.56 0.53 2.68
N GLN A 19 7.39 1.02 2.27
CA GLN A 19 6.21 1.07 3.14
C GLN A 19 5.74 -0.34 3.54
N GLY A 20 5.71 -1.31 2.60
CA GLY A 20 5.25 -2.67 2.90
C GLY A 20 6.10 -3.37 3.96
N ARG A 21 7.42 -3.28 3.87
CA ARG A 21 8.33 -3.76 4.94
C ARG A 21 8.07 -3.03 6.25
N SER A 22 7.94 -1.70 6.21
CA SER A 22 7.65 -0.91 7.40
C SER A 22 6.33 -1.30 8.07
N HIS A 23 5.29 -1.60 7.29
CA HIS A 23 4.02 -2.10 7.81
C HIS A 23 4.18 -3.48 8.46
N ALA A 24 4.91 -4.40 7.79
CA ALA A 24 5.17 -5.73 8.32
C ALA A 24 5.88 -5.69 9.68
N VAL A 25 6.96 -4.94 9.76
CA VAL A 25 7.73 -4.76 11.01
C VAL A 25 6.88 -4.07 12.08
N ARG A 26 6.16 -2.99 11.72
CA ARG A 26 5.36 -2.23 12.70
C ARG A 26 4.21 -3.03 13.29
N LEU A 27 3.51 -3.81 12.45
CA LEU A 27 2.44 -4.68 12.92
C LEU A 27 2.99 -5.86 13.74
N ALA A 28 4.15 -6.40 13.38
CA ALA A 28 4.83 -7.44 14.14
C ALA A 28 5.29 -6.96 15.53
N GLU A 29 5.81 -5.73 15.66
CA GLU A 29 6.13 -5.10 16.95
C GLU A 29 4.93 -5.04 17.90
N GLU A 30 3.72 -4.98 17.35
CA GLU A 30 2.46 -4.96 18.09
C GLU A 30 1.75 -6.32 18.16
N GLY A 31 2.48 -7.40 17.83
CA GLY A 31 2.07 -8.78 18.06
C GLY A 31 1.35 -9.47 16.91
N ALA A 32 1.33 -8.90 15.69
CA ALA A 32 0.76 -9.58 14.53
C ALA A 32 1.75 -10.58 13.91
N ASP A 33 1.22 -11.67 13.35
CA ASP A 33 1.92 -12.51 12.39
C ASP A 33 1.66 -12.00 10.96
N ILE A 34 2.55 -12.27 10.02
CA ILE A 34 2.58 -11.62 8.72
C ILE A 34 2.47 -12.62 7.57
N ILE A 35 1.62 -12.33 6.58
CA ILE A 35 1.65 -12.92 5.24
C ILE A 35 2.18 -11.82 4.31
N ALA A 36 3.35 -12.02 3.72
CA ALA A 36 4.06 -11.04 2.91
C ALA A 36 4.15 -11.52 1.46
N VAL A 37 3.74 -10.67 0.50
CA VAL A 37 3.94 -10.96 -0.92
C VAL A 37 4.62 -9.78 -1.62
N ASP A 38 5.45 -10.11 -2.62
CA ASP A 38 6.06 -9.14 -3.53
C ASP A 38 6.28 -9.81 -4.89
N VAL A 39 6.30 -9.01 -5.98
CA VAL A 39 6.47 -9.54 -7.33
C VAL A 39 7.89 -10.02 -7.61
N LEU A 40 8.88 -9.38 -7.01
CA LEU A 40 10.32 -9.68 -7.13
C LEU A 40 10.79 -9.74 -8.59
N GLU A 41 10.24 -8.88 -9.43
CA GLU A 41 10.54 -8.81 -10.87
C GLU A 41 10.40 -7.37 -11.36
N ASP A 42 11.34 -6.92 -12.19
CA ASP A 42 11.37 -5.56 -12.73
C ASP A 42 10.30 -5.37 -13.82
N TYR A 43 9.74 -4.17 -13.89
CA TYR A 43 8.84 -3.75 -14.97
C TYR A 43 9.59 -2.88 -15.97
N ALA A 44 9.44 -3.18 -17.26
CA ALA A 44 10.07 -2.40 -18.33
C ALA A 44 9.58 -0.93 -18.38
N SER A 45 8.40 -0.65 -17.83
CA SER A 45 7.80 0.67 -17.75
C SER A 45 8.25 1.49 -16.54
N VAL A 46 9.10 0.93 -15.64
CA VAL A 46 9.57 1.55 -14.41
C VAL A 46 11.08 1.70 -14.46
N ILE A 47 11.59 2.90 -14.18
CA ILE A 47 13.03 3.24 -14.31
C ILE A 47 13.88 2.86 -13.09
N TYR A 48 13.26 2.33 -12.03
CA TYR A 48 13.97 1.87 -10.83
C TYR A 48 13.73 0.38 -10.62
N PRO A 49 14.71 -0.34 -10.04
CA PRO A 49 14.54 -1.78 -9.77
C PRO A 49 13.39 -2.01 -8.80
N MET A 50 12.64 -3.07 -9.01
CA MET A 50 11.59 -3.52 -8.10
C MET A 50 12.20 -4.21 -6.85
N GLY A 51 11.35 -4.68 -5.95
CA GLY A 51 11.79 -5.46 -4.80
C GLY A 51 12.51 -6.74 -5.23
N SER A 52 13.57 -7.10 -4.53
CA SER A 52 14.35 -8.32 -4.77
C SER A 52 14.04 -9.41 -3.74
N ALA A 53 14.41 -10.67 -4.05
CA ALA A 53 14.31 -11.77 -3.11
C ALA A 53 15.10 -11.49 -1.82
N ALA A 54 16.31 -10.95 -1.94
CA ALA A 54 17.12 -10.59 -0.77
C ALA A 54 16.46 -9.51 0.11
N GLU A 55 15.75 -8.55 -0.49
CA GLU A 55 15.00 -7.56 0.27
C GLU A 55 13.76 -8.15 0.95
N LEU A 56 13.11 -9.17 0.36
CA LEU A 56 12.03 -9.89 1.00
C LEU A 56 12.55 -10.75 2.15
N ASP A 57 13.67 -11.44 1.96
CA ASP A 57 14.35 -12.22 3.02
C ASP A 57 14.75 -11.32 4.21
N GLU A 58 15.18 -10.08 3.95
CA GLU A 58 15.46 -9.11 5.01
C GLU A 58 14.17 -8.76 5.79
N THR A 59 13.04 -8.59 5.09
CA THR A 59 11.74 -8.36 5.77
C THR A 59 11.37 -9.56 6.65
N VAL A 60 11.60 -10.79 6.17
CA VAL A 60 11.41 -12.03 6.97
C VAL A 60 12.24 -11.98 8.23
N ALA A 61 13.56 -11.75 8.09
CA ALA A 61 14.48 -11.71 9.24
C ALA A 61 14.08 -10.65 10.28
N LEU A 62 13.62 -9.46 9.83
CA LEU A 62 13.18 -8.38 10.72
C LEU A 62 11.92 -8.76 11.52
N VAL A 63 10.96 -9.46 10.91
CA VAL A 63 9.74 -9.92 11.59
C VAL A 63 10.04 -11.06 12.55
N GLU A 64 10.86 -12.03 12.14
CA GLU A 64 11.27 -13.17 12.99
C GLU A 64 12.09 -12.72 14.21
N ALA A 65 12.90 -11.66 14.07
CA ALA A 65 13.64 -11.06 15.19
C ALA A 65 12.72 -10.44 16.28
N LEU A 66 11.43 -10.26 15.98
CA LEU A 66 10.40 -9.82 16.92
C LEU A 66 9.60 -10.99 17.52
N ASP A 67 10.07 -12.24 17.37
CA ASP A 67 9.38 -13.46 17.78
C ASP A 67 7.97 -13.61 17.13
N ARG A 68 7.81 -13.11 15.88
CA ARG A 68 6.57 -13.25 15.12
C ARG A 68 6.77 -14.15 13.91
N ARG A 69 5.67 -14.83 13.49
CA ARG A 69 5.70 -15.71 12.33
C ARG A 69 5.47 -14.87 11.06
N ILE A 70 6.17 -15.24 10.01
CA ILE A 70 5.96 -14.67 8.69
C ILE A 70 5.95 -15.76 7.62
N VAL A 71 5.00 -15.66 6.69
CA VAL A 71 4.97 -16.46 5.45
C VAL A 71 5.20 -15.51 4.30
N ALA A 72 6.34 -15.64 3.64
CA ALA A 72 6.72 -14.78 2.51
C ALA A 72 6.66 -15.55 1.20
N VAL A 73 5.93 -15.02 0.21
CA VAL A 73 5.70 -15.68 -1.08
C VAL A 73 5.91 -14.68 -2.22
N ARG A 74 6.55 -15.13 -3.30
CA ARG A 74 6.56 -14.36 -4.55
C ARG A 74 5.17 -14.43 -5.19
N ALA A 75 4.52 -13.28 -5.37
CA ALA A 75 3.26 -13.18 -6.09
C ALA A 75 3.09 -11.79 -6.73
N ASP A 76 2.50 -11.76 -7.92
CA ASP A 76 2.16 -10.53 -8.64
C ASP A 76 0.68 -10.17 -8.35
N VAL A 77 0.43 -8.97 -7.89
CA VAL A 77 -0.94 -8.48 -7.63
C VAL A 77 -1.78 -8.37 -8.91
N ARG A 78 -1.15 -8.36 -10.09
CA ARG A 78 -1.80 -8.37 -11.40
C ARG A 78 -2.33 -9.76 -11.79
N ASP A 79 -1.81 -10.82 -11.15
CA ASP A 79 -2.26 -12.21 -11.32
C ASP A 79 -3.22 -12.59 -10.16
N PRO A 80 -4.55 -12.55 -10.37
CA PRO A 80 -5.50 -12.81 -9.30
C PRO A 80 -5.49 -14.26 -8.79
N GLU A 81 -5.10 -15.23 -9.63
CA GLU A 81 -5.05 -16.65 -9.23
C GLU A 81 -3.79 -16.94 -8.40
N GLY A 82 -2.63 -16.49 -8.86
CA GLY A 82 -1.37 -16.61 -8.13
C GLY A 82 -1.41 -15.87 -6.79
N LEU A 83 -1.99 -14.67 -6.77
CA LEU A 83 -2.16 -13.90 -5.54
C LEU A 83 -3.07 -14.61 -4.53
N ARG A 84 -4.19 -15.18 -4.99
CA ARG A 84 -5.11 -15.95 -4.14
C ARG A 84 -4.43 -17.19 -3.57
N SER A 85 -3.71 -17.94 -4.40
CA SER A 85 -2.97 -19.13 -3.94
C SER A 85 -1.95 -18.77 -2.85
N ALA A 86 -1.19 -17.69 -3.04
CA ALA A 86 -0.21 -17.23 -2.05
C ALA A 86 -0.87 -16.82 -0.72
N LEU A 87 -2.04 -16.18 -0.78
CA LEU A 87 -2.82 -15.84 0.42
C LEU A 87 -3.38 -17.07 1.10
N ASP A 88 -3.96 -18.03 0.36
CA ASP A 88 -4.52 -19.27 0.89
C ASP A 88 -3.46 -20.09 1.62
N ASP A 89 -2.25 -20.20 1.07
CA ASP A 89 -1.10 -20.86 1.70
C ASP A 89 -0.71 -20.16 3.01
N GLY A 90 -0.64 -18.83 3.00
CA GLY A 90 -0.34 -18.03 4.18
C GLY A 90 -1.39 -18.19 5.28
N VAL A 91 -2.67 -18.12 4.93
CA VAL A 91 -3.79 -18.32 5.88
C VAL A 91 -3.79 -19.75 6.43
N SER A 92 -3.52 -20.75 5.58
CA SER A 92 -3.40 -22.15 6.03
C SER A 92 -2.29 -22.33 7.06
N ALA A 93 -1.14 -21.66 6.87
CA ALA A 93 0.02 -21.75 7.77
C ALA A 93 -0.18 -20.98 9.09
N LEU A 94 -0.84 -19.81 9.05
CA LEU A 94 -1.00 -18.95 10.21
C LEU A 94 -2.35 -19.08 10.90
N GLY A 95 -3.35 -19.70 10.24
CA GLY A 95 -4.62 -20.13 10.82
C GLY A 95 -5.76 -19.10 10.75
N ARG A 96 -5.51 -17.85 10.33
CA ARG A 96 -6.52 -16.77 10.24
C ARG A 96 -6.07 -15.62 9.34
N LEU A 97 -6.99 -14.68 9.07
CA LEU A 97 -6.68 -13.38 8.46
C LEU A 97 -7.52 -12.29 9.15
N ASP A 98 -6.90 -11.21 9.58
CA ASP A 98 -7.55 -10.10 10.29
C ASP A 98 -7.36 -8.76 9.61
N VAL A 99 -6.19 -8.55 8.99
CA VAL A 99 -5.78 -7.27 8.41
C VAL A 99 -5.26 -7.48 7.00
N VAL A 100 -5.61 -6.57 6.10
CA VAL A 100 -5.12 -6.53 4.72
C VAL A 100 -4.53 -5.16 4.44
N CYS A 101 -3.26 -5.13 4.03
CA CYS A 101 -2.59 -3.94 3.53
C CYS A 101 -2.37 -4.08 2.01
N ALA A 102 -3.32 -3.59 1.23
CA ALA A 102 -3.20 -3.51 -0.22
C ALA A 102 -2.27 -2.34 -0.58
N ASN A 103 -0.94 -2.59 -0.52
CA ASN A 103 0.09 -1.58 -0.54
C ASN A 103 0.95 -1.59 -1.81
N ALA A 104 1.07 -2.73 -2.52
CA ALA A 104 1.86 -2.80 -3.75
C ALA A 104 1.52 -1.67 -4.75
N GLY A 105 2.54 -1.06 -5.33
CA GLY A 105 2.35 0.02 -6.28
C GLY A 105 3.64 0.47 -6.94
N ILE A 106 3.50 1.09 -8.10
CA ILE A 106 4.57 1.68 -8.91
C ILE A 106 4.23 3.14 -9.23
N CYS A 107 5.25 3.95 -9.47
CA CYS A 107 5.09 5.32 -9.93
C CYS A 107 6.24 5.70 -10.83
N SER A 108 5.95 6.43 -11.91
CA SER A 108 6.93 7.01 -12.81
C SER A 108 6.44 8.38 -13.29
N VAL A 109 7.37 9.28 -13.60
CA VAL A 109 7.12 10.65 -14.03
C VAL A 109 7.24 10.74 -15.54
N GLN A 110 6.21 11.21 -16.22
CA GLN A 110 6.18 11.51 -17.65
C GLN A 110 5.31 12.73 -17.92
N THR A 111 5.64 13.48 -18.95
CA THR A 111 4.71 14.45 -19.54
C THR A 111 3.53 13.73 -20.21
N TRP A 112 2.44 14.43 -20.43
CA TRP A 112 1.21 13.82 -20.98
C TRP A 112 1.42 13.13 -22.35
N ASP A 113 2.34 13.60 -23.16
CA ASP A 113 2.71 13.07 -24.49
C ASP A 113 3.75 11.95 -24.45
N GLU A 114 4.42 11.75 -23.32
CA GLU A 114 5.36 10.66 -23.09
C GLU A 114 4.71 9.40 -22.47
N VAL A 115 3.48 9.52 -21.97
CA VAL A 115 2.75 8.37 -21.40
C VAL A 115 2.43 7.38 -22.50
N THR A 116 3.18 6.28 -22.58
CA THR A 116 2.91 5.20 -23.51
C THR A 116 1.74 4.33 -23.05
N PRO A 117 1.06 3.58 -23.96
CA PRO A 117 0.05 2.60 -23.58
C PRO A 117 0.54 1.59 -22.52
N GLN A 118 1.81 1.19 -22.60
CA GLN A 118 2.41 0.23 -21.65
C GLN A 118 2.54 0.85 -20.25
N ILE A 119 3.07 2.09 -20.13
CA ILE A 119 3.17 2.82 -18.86
C ILE A 119 1.78 3.00 -18.24
N TRP A 120 0.79 3.39 -19.05
CA TRP A 120 -0.59 3.53 -18.61
C TRP A 120 -1.12 2.21 -18.05
N GLN A 121 -1.02 1.13 -18.82
CA GLN A 121 -1.58 -0.15 -18.47
C GLN A 121 -0.90 -0.76 -17.23
N ASP A 122 0.44 -0.80 -17.19
CA ASP A 122 1.17 -1.34 -16.04
C ASP A 122 0.84 -0.58 -14.75
N THR A 123 0.67 0.76 -14.84
CA THR A 123 0.30 1.56 -13.68
C THR A 123 -1.11 1.24 -13.20
N LEU A 124 -2.09 1.11 -14.10
CA LEU A 124 -3.45 0.75 -13.72
C LEU A 124 -3.54 -0.70 -13.23
N ASP A 125 -2.86 -1.62 -13.91
CA ASP A 125 -2.90 -3.04 -13.53
C ASP A 125 -2.30 -3.26 -12.14
N THR A 126 -1.23 -2.55 -11.80
CA THR A 126 -0.60 -2.68 -10.49
C THR A 126 -1.35 -1.89 -9.42
N ASN A 127 -1.57 -0.58 -9.66
CA ASN A 127 -2.02 0.35 -8.61
C ASN A 127 -3.53 0.39 -8.40
N LEU A 128 -4.32 -0.12 -9.34
CA LEU A 128 -5.79 -0.17 -9.27
C LEU A 128 -6.31 -1.59 -9.30
N THR A 129 -6.06 -2.34 -10.38
CA THR A 129 -6.51 -3.72 -10.54
C THR A 129 -5.86 -4.63 -9.49
N GLY A 130 -4.55 -4.46 -9.23
CA GLY A 130 -3.83 -5.23 -8.21
C GLY A 130 -4.31 -4.95 -6.79
N VAL A 131 -4.70 -3.70 -6.49
CA VAL A 131 -5.34 -3.35 -5.21
C VAL A 131 -6.70 -4.02 -5.10
N TRP A 132 -7.53 -3.98 -6.15
CA TRP A 132 -8.79 -4.71 -6.22
C TRP A 132 -8.59 -6.20 -6.01
N ASN A 133 -7.68 -6.84 -6.74
CA ASN A 133 -7.37 -8.26 -6.61
C ASN A 133 -6.97 -8.63 -5.17
N THR A 134 -6.12 -7.80 -4.54
CA THR A 134 -5.68 -7.97 -3.15
C THR A 134 -6.87 -7.95 -2.18
N MET A 135 -7.75 -6.97 -2.32
CA MET A 135 -8.93 -6.84 -1.46
C MET A 135 -9.89 -8.02 -1.63
N VAL A 136 -10.26 -8.36 -2.88
CA VAL A 136 -11.28 -9.39 -3.11
C VAL A 136 -10.78 -10.80 -2.82
N ALA A 137 -9.49 -11.08 -3.00
CA ALA A 137 -8.90 -12.36 -2.58
C ALA A 137 -9.04 -12.57 -1.07
N ALA A 138 -8.94 -11.51 -0.28
CA ALA A 138 -8.96 -11.56 1.18
C ALA A 138 -10.38 -11.64 1.77
N VAL A 139 -11.41 -11.15 1.07
CA VAL A 139 -12.79 -11.07 1.59
C VAL A 139 -13.33 -12.40 2.12
N PRO A 140 -13.18 -13.55 1.43
CA PRO A 140 -13.67 -14.84 1.95
C PRO A 140 -13.03 -15.22 3.30
N HIS A 141 -11.74 -14.99 3.47
CA HIS A 141 -11.02 -15.29 4.71
C HIS A 141 -11.45 -14.37 5.85
N LEU A 142 -11.62 -13.07 5.58
CA LEU A 142 -12.12 -12.10 6.57
C LEU A 142 -13.55 -12.44 7.01
N ILE A 143 -14.43 -12.86 6.09
CA ILE A 143 -15.79 -13.31 6.42
C ILE A 143 -15.72 -14.56 7.30
N ALA A 144 -14.91 -15.54 6.94
CA ALA A 144 -14.73 -16.78 7.72
C ALA A 144 -14.17 -16.50 9.13
N ASN A 145 -13.37 -15.46 9.28
CA ASN A 145 -12.82 -14.99 10.56
C ASN A 145 -13.81 -14.15 11.39
N GLY A 146 -14.97 -13.78 10.83
CA GLY A 146 -16.00 -12.97 11.50
C GLY A 146 -15.80 -11.46 11.37
N GLY A 147 -14.93 -11.01 10.49
CA GLY A 147 -14.66 -9.59 10.21
C GLY A 147 -13.17 -9.28 10.06
N GLY A 148 -12.83 -8.01 9.90
CA GLY A 148 -11.45 -7.57 9.79
C GLY A 148 -11.29 -6.14 9.27
N SER A 149 -10.08 -5.79 8.88
CA SER A 149 -9.74 -4.46 8.39
C SER A 149 -8.95 -4.54 7.08
N ILE A 150 -9.46 -3.89 6.04
CA ILE A 150 -8.78 -3.70 4.76
C ILE A 150 -8.28 -2.25 4.71
N ILE A 151 -7.00 -2.08 4.44
CA ILE A 151 -6.33 -0.78 4.34
C ILE A 151 -5.64 -0.71 2.98
N ALA A 152 -6.09 0.20 2.12
CA ALA A 152 -5.48 0.39 0.82
C ALA A 152 -4.58 1.63 0.82
N THR A 153 -3.37 1.48 0.31
CA THR A 153 -2.46 2.60 0.11
C THR A 153 -2.87 3.38 -1.14
N SER A 154 -3.57 4.50 -0.92
CA SER A 154 -3.78 5.51 -1.94
C SER A 154 -2.58 6.48 -1.95
N SER A 155 -2.81 7.78 -2.03
CA SER A 155 -1.81 8.86 -2.05
C SER A 155 -2.52 10.20 -1.91
N THR A 156 -1.79 11.29 -1.67
CA THR A 156 -2.27 12.65 -1.98
C THR A 156 -2.74 12.77 -3.43
N ALA A 157 -2.14 12.00 -4.35
CA ALA A 157 -2.56 11.86 -5.75
C ALA A 157 -3.94 11.17 -5.93
N GLY A 158 -4.54 10.62 -4.88
CA GLY A 158 -5.91 10.12 -4.88
C GLY A 158 -6.94 11.14 -4.38
N ILE A 159 -6.48 12.33 -3.97
CA ILE A 159 -7.30 13.44 -3.47
C ILE A 159 -7.20 14.66 -4.39
N LYS A 160 -5.99 14.94 -4.89
CA LYS A 160 -5.74 16.05 -5.80
C LYS A 160 -5.04 15.60 -7.08
N GLY A 161 -5.18 16.37 -8.18
CA GLY A 161 -4.46 16.15 -9.43
C GLY A 161 -3.00 16.60 -9.29
N LEU A 162 -2.06 15.68 -9.48
CA LEU A 162 -0.64 16.01 -9.55
C LEU A 162 -0.18 15.92 -11.02
N PRO A 163 0.49 16.94 -11.56
CA PRO A 163 1.02 16.91 -12.92
C PRO A 163 2.11 15.83 -13.06
N PHE A 164 2.36 15.40 -14.29
CA PHE A 164 3.42 14.46 -14.67
C PHE A 164 3.31 13.02 -14.15
N VAL A 165 2.21 12.70 -13.43
CA VAL A 165 1.93 11.34 -12.90
C VAL A 165 0.48 10.93 -13.18
N SER A 166 -0.08 11.29 -14.35
CA SER A 166 -1.51 11.11 -14.67
C SER A 166 -2.03 9.68 -14.51
N PRO A 167 -1.32 8.60 -14.98
CA PRO A 167 -1.78 7.22 -14.75
C PRO A 167 -1.88 6.87 -13.26
N TYR A 168 -0.91 7.35 -12.48
CA TYR A 168 -0.87 7.15 -11.03
C TYR A 168 -2.03 7.88 -10.34
N VAL A 169 -2.30 9.14 -10.71
CA VAL A 169 -3.45 9.93 -10.22
C VAL A 169 -4.76 9.19 -10.50
N ALA A 170 -4.95 8.73 -11.74
CA ALA A 170 -6.15 7.97 -12.12
C ALA A 170 -6.34 6.71 -11.27
N ALA A 171 -5.27 5.92 -11.09
CA ALA A 171 -5.30 4.72 -10.29
C ALA A 171 -5.63 5.02 -8.82
N LYS A 172 -4.98 6.02 -8.21
CA LYS A 172 -5.14 6.33 -6.78
C LYS A 172 -6.50 6.95 -6.45
N HIS A 173 -7.12 7.73 -7.37
CA HIS A 173 -8.53 8.13 -7.27
C HIS A 173 -9.46 6.91 -7.39
N GLY A 174 -9.17 5.97 -8.31
CA GLY A 174 -9.93 4.73 -8.46
C GLY A 174 -9.91 3.88 -7.18
N VAL A 175 -8.77 3.78 -6.51
CA VAL A 175 -8.64 3.08 -5.20
C VAL A 175 -9.58 3.65 -4.15
N VAL A 176 -9.72 4.98 -4.06
CA VAL A 176 -10.66 5.63 -3.14
C VAL A 176 -12.10 5.21 -3.45
N GLY A 177 -12.48 5.24 -4.74
CA GLY A 177 -13.82 4.82 -5.17
C GLY A 177 -14.11 3.35 -4.81
N ILE A 178 -13.16 2.44 -5.08
CA ILE A 178 -13.27 1.02 -4.72
C ILE A 178 -13.39 0.85 -3.21
N ALA A 179 -12.53 1.50 -2.42
CA ALA A 179 -12.55 1.38 -0.97
C ALA A 179 -13.87 1.83 -0.35
N ARG A 180 -14.44 2.94 -0.81
CA ARG A 180 -15.75 3.44 -0.37
C ARG A 180 -16.89 2.48 -0.75
N SER A 181 -16.84 1.90 -1.96
CA SER A 181 -17.82 0.91 -2.40
C SER A 181 -17.79 -0.33 -1.50
N LEU A 182 -16.60 -0.91 -1.32
CA LEU A 182 -16.41 -2.10 -0.48
C LEU A 182 -16.69 -1.82 0.99
N ALA A 183 -16.43 -0.61 1.50
CA ALA A 183 -16.79 -0.23 2.87
C ALA A 183 -18.29 -0.37 3.13
N ASN A 184 -19.15 0.00 2.16
CA ASN A 184 -20.59 -0.16 2.25
C ASN A 184 -21.01 -1.63 2.08
N GLU A 185 -20.47 -2.31 1.08
CA GLU A 185 -20.85 -3.68 0.72
C GLU A 185 -20.48 -4.70 1.80
N LEU A 186 -19.28 -4.55 2.41
CA LEU A 186 -18.71 -5.50 3.35
C LEU A 186 -19.07 -5.20 4.82
N ALA A 187 -19.69 -4.06 5.11
CA ALA A 187 -20.07 -3.66 6.48
C ALA A 187 -20.92 -4.73 7.20
N ARG A 188 -21.83 -5.42 6.50
CA ARG A 188 -22.64 -6.52 7.05
C ARG A 188 -21.80 -7.71 7.54
N HIS A 189 -20.56 -7.82 7.11
CA HIS A 189 -19.62 -8.87 7.51
C HIS A 189 -18.61 -8.38 8.57
N HIS A 190 -18.83 -7.20 9.17
CA HIS A 190 -17.91 -6.56 10.12
C HIS A 190 -16.50 -6.31 9.53
N ILE A 191 -16.41 -6.12 8.21
CA ILE A 191 -15.18 -5.76 7.53
C ILE A 191 -15.17 -4.25 7.31
N ARG A 192 -14.14 -3.60 7.82
CA ARG A 192 -13.88 -2.17 7.59
C ARG A 192 -12.94 -2.00 6.41
N VAL A 193 -13.16 -0.98 5.59
CA VAL A 193 -12.30 -0.67 4.44
C VAL A 193 -11.96 0.81 4.46
N ASN A 194 -10.67 1.13 4.53
CA ASN A 194 -10.17 2.50 4.62
C ASN A 194 -8.98 2.69 3.67
N THR A 195 -8.64 3.94 3.39
CA THR A 195 -7.45 4.30 2.62
C THR A 195 -6.50 5.16 3.45
N VAL A 196 -5.19 4.98 3.22
CA VAL A 196 -4.14 5.89 3.70
C VAL A 196 -3.59 6.71 2.54
N HIS A 197 -3.33 7.99 2.77
CA HIS A 197 -2.95 8.95 1.74
C HIS A 197 -1.64 9.65 2.12
N PRO A 198 -0.49 9.00 1.89
CA PRO A 198 0.81 9.64 2.10
C PRO A 198 1.11 10.68 1.04
N SER A 199 1.92 11.69 1.38
CA SER A 199 2.67 12.52 0.45
C SER A 199 3.94 11.79 -0.02
N GLY A 200 5.01 12.50 -0.35
CA GLY A 200 6.31 11.89 -0.65
C GLY A 200 6.86 11.13 0.56
N VAL A 201 7.09 9.82 0.39
CA VAL A 201 7.61 8.94 1.45
C VAL A 201 9.04 8.56 1.12
N ASN A 202 9.93 8.59 2.11
CA ASN A 202 11.32 8.17 1.97
C ASN A 202 11.41 6.65 1.71
N THR A 203 11.39 6.28 0.43
CA THR A 203 11.41 4.90 -0.07
C THR A 203 12.13 4.82 -1.41
N PRO A 204 12.53 3.62 -1.87
CA PRO A 204 13.14 3.45 -3.21
C PRO A 204 12.28 3.93 -4.38
N MET A 205 10.95 4.04 -4.23
CA MET A 205 10.06 4.61 -5.25
C MET A 205 10.41 6.05 -5.61
N LEU A 206 11.07 6.82 -4.74
CA LEU A 206 11.52 8.18 -5.04
C LEU A 206 12.43 8.27 -6.25
N VAL A 207 13.18 7.19 -6.57
CA VAL A 207 13.99 7.14 -7.79
C VAL A 207 13.11 7.30 -9.03
N GLY A 208 11.89 6.78 -9.01
CA GLY A 208 10.89 6.96 -10.07
C GLY A 208 10.39 8.39 -10.24
N LEU A 209 10.62 9.24 -9.23
CA LEU A 209 10.26 10.65 -9.25
C LEU A 209 11.45 11.57 -9.63
N ALA A 210 12.64 11.02 -9.92
CA ALA A 210 13.84 11.81 -10.25
C ALA A 210 13.68 12.71 -11.50
N GLY A 211 12.73 12.39 -12.39
CA GLY A 211 12.38 13.23 -13.54
C GLY A 211 11.53 14.45 -13.20
N LEU A 212 11.05 14.59 -11.96
CA LEU A 212 10.15 15.67 -11.57
C LEU A 212 10.84 17.04 -11.49
N ASP A 213 12.01 17.10 -10.88
CA ASP A 213 12.73 18.38 -10.67
C ASP A 213 13.01 19.12 -11.97
N PRO A 214 13.56 18.49 -13.04
CA PRO A 214 13.75 19.16 -14.33
C PRO A 214 12.44 19.68 -14.95
N LEU A 215 11.33 18.97 -14.77
CA LEU A 215 10.02 19.41 -15.26
C LEU A 215 9.48 20.63 -14.48
N LEU A 216 9.68 20.65 -13.17
CA LEU A 216 9.31 21.77 -12.32
C LEU A 216 10.21 23.00 -12.56
N GLU A 217 11.46 22.83 -13.01
CA GLU A 217 12.31 23.93 -13.44
C GLU A 217 11.78 24.63 -14.70
N THR A 218 11.09 23.89 -15.59
CA THR A 218 10.45 24.47 -16.78
C THR A 218 9.15 25.18 -16.49
N ASP A 219 8.44 24.78 -15.43
CA ASP A 219 7.21 25.43 -14.94
C ASP A 219 7.19 25.50 -13.40
N PRO A 220 7.89 26.48 -12.82
CA PRO A 220 8.00 26.62 -11.36
C PRO A 220 6.64 26.87 -10.66
N ALA A 221 5.61 27.30 -11.39
CA ALA A 221 4.27 27.49 -10.84
C ALA A 221 3.62 26.17 -10.35
N LEU A 222 4.08 25.03 -10.87
CA LEU A 222 3.61 23.69 -10.45
C LEU A 222 4.28 23.19 -9.16
N GLY A 223 5.45 23.72 -8.80
CA GLY A 223 6.19 23.28 -7.60
C GLY A 223 5.35 23.25 -6.31
N PRO A 224 4.53 24.29 -6.01
CA PRO A 224 3.69 24.29 -4.81
C PRO A 224 2.71 23.12 -4.71
N LEU A 225 2.33 22.47 -5.83
CA LEU A 225 1.43 21.31 -5.82
C LEU A 225 2.06 20.07 -5.13
N PHE A 226 3.38 20.01 -5.07
CA PHE A 226 4.16 18.93 -4.44
C PHE A 226 4.67 19.29 -3.05
N ALA A 227 4.45 20.50 -2.58
CA ALA A 227 4.99 20.98 -1.32
C ALA A 227 4.10 20.57 -0.12
N ASN A 228 4.75 20.21 0.98
CA ASN A 228 4.11 19.99 2.27
C ASN A 228 3.84 21.33 2.99
N THR A 229 2.86 21.37 3.89
CA THR A 229 2.60 22.53 4.76
C THR A 229 3.55 22.54 5.97
N LEU A 230 3.81 21.37 6.56
CA LEU A 230 4.85 21.23 7.57
C LEU A 230 6.24 21.34 6.92
N PRO A 231 7.26 21.85 7.63
CA PRO A 231 8.61 22.09 7.08
C PRO A 231 9.43 20.80 6.95
N VAL A 232 8.85 19.78 6.30
CA VAL A 232 9.48 18.50 5.98
C VAL A 232 9.29 18.23 4.50
N GLN A 233 10.31 17.70 3.82
CA GLN A 233 10.21 17.35 2.40
C GLN A 233 9.50 16.00 2.20
N LEU A 234 9.81 15.03 3.03
CA LEU A 234 9.31 13.66 2.96
C LEU A 234 8.82 13.24 4.34
N VAL A 235 7.85 12.35 4.36
CA VAL A 235 7.49 11.57 5.55
C VAL A 235 8.24 10.24 5.54
N GLU A 236 8.42 9.62 6.69
CA GLU A 236 9.04 8.30 6.76
C GLU A 236 7.99 7.20 6.57
N ALA A 237 8.43 6.04 6.05
CA ALA A 237 7.53 4.88 5.91
C ALA A 237 6.90 4.48 7.26
N ARG A 238 7.61 4.71 8.38
CA ARG A 238 7.12 4.48 9.73
C ARG A 238 5.92 5.36 10.07
N ASP A 239 5.89 6.62 9.65
CA ASP A 239 4.77 7.53 9.92
C ASP A 239 3.47 7.01 9.29
N VAL A 240 3.57 6.47 8.06
CA VAL A 240 2.44 5.82 7.39
C VAL A 240 2.05 4.52 8.11
N SER A 241 3.03 3.77 8.62
CA SER A 241 2.77 2.52 9.34
C SER A 241 2.04 2.74 10.66
N GLU A 242 2.22 3.89 11.33
CA GLU A 242 1.42 4.23 12.53
C GLU A 242 -0.06 4.43 12.19
N ALA A 243 -0.37 5.05 11.05
CA ALA A 243 -1.74 5.18 10.56
C ALA A 243 -2.34 3.81 10.18
N VAL A 244 -1.55 2.95 9.52
CA VAL A 244 -1.94 1.56 9.22
C VAL A 244 -2.21 0.78 10.50
N LEU A 245 -1.36 0.89 11.51
CA LEU A 245 -1.55 0.23 12.80
C LEU A 245 -2.85 0.70 13.49
N TYR A 246 -3.14 2.00 13.48
CA TYR A 246 -4.41 2.52 14.00
C TYR A 246 -5.59 1.87 13.28
N LEU A 247 -5.58 1.83 11.94
CA LEU A 247 -6.67 1.24 11.15
C LEU A 247 -6.75 -0.30 11.28
N ALA A 248 -5.65 -0.99 11.59
CA ALA A 248 -5.59 -2.42 11.84
C ALA A 248 -6.11 -2.80 13.24
N SER A 249 -6.02 -1.89 14.19
CA SER A 249 -6.37 -2.11 15.59
C SER A 249 -7.86 -1.94 15.87
N ASP A 250 -8.29 -2.38 17.06
CA ASP A 250 -9.67 -2.22 17.53
C ASP A 250 -9.98 -0.77 17.95
N GLU A 251 -8.98 0.11 18.04
CA GLU A 251 -9.17 1.53 18.28
C GLU A 251 -9.97 2.19 17.15
N SER A 252 -9.88 1.65 15.94
CA SER A 252 -10.61 2.09 14.75
C SER A 252 -11.87 1.26 14.44
N ARG A 253 -12.43 0.51 15.42
CA ARG A 253 -13.57 -0.42 15.22
C ARG A 253 -14.81 0.19 14.58
N TYR A 254 -14.97 1.50 14.62
CA TYR A 254 -16.09 2.22 14.02
C TYR A 254 -15.65 3.15 12.88
N VAL A 255 -14.45 2.93 12.32
CA VAL A 255 -13.88 3.71 11.22
C VAL A 255 -13.89 2.88 9.94
N THR A 256 -14.74 3.26 8.99
CA THR A 256 -14.80 2.64 7.65
C THR A 256 -15.13 3.71 6.60
N GLY A 257 -14.62 3.57 5.38
CA GLY A 257 -14.76 4.56 4.30
C GLY A 257 -13.91 5.83 4.49
N LEU A 258 -12.98 5.83 5.48
CA LEU A 258 -12.12 6.96 5.79
C LEU A 258 -10.98 7.08 4.76
N GLU A 259 -10.67 8.32 4.39
CA GLU A 259 -9.44 8.73 3.72
C GLU A 259 -8.50 9.36 4.78
N LEU A 260 -7.55 8.59 5.28
CA LEU A 260 -6.63 9.04 6.32
C LEU A 260 -5.35 9.58 5.70
N THR A 261 -5.15 10.89 5.72
CA THR A 261 -3.94 11.53 5.20
C THR A 261 -2.78 11.43 6.19
N VAL A 262 -1.59 11.09 5.65
CA VAL A 262 -0.29 11.15 6.32
C VAL A 262 0.64 11.93 5.41
N ASP A 263 0.42 13.22 5.28
CA ASP A 263 0.87 14.01 4.14
C ASP A 263 1.55 15.35 4.52
N ALA A 264 1.83 15.53 5.79
CA ALA A 264 2.40 16.79 6.30
C ALA A 264 1.63 18.04 5.81
N GLY A 265 0.29 17.90 5.55
CA GLY A 265 -0.59 18.97 5.09
C GLY A 265 -0.51 19.28 3.59
N ALA A 266 0.05 18.38 2.76
CA ALA A 266 0.17 18.60 1.31
C ALA A 266 -1.18 18.73 0.60
N THR A 267 -2.26 18.12 1.10
CA THR A 267 -3.59 18.17 0.48
C THR A 267 -4.39 19.43 0.79
N ILE A 268 -4.02 20.19 1.82
CA ILE A 268 -4.70 21.43 2.22
C ILE A 268 -3.98 22.69 1.74
N ARG A 269 -2.90 22.56 0.99
CA ARG A 269 -2.08 23.65 0.45
C ARG A 269 -2.47 24.02 -0.98
#